data_088c3edbace9b1cd085226922c966eeb
#
_entry.id   088c3edbace9b1cd085226922c966eeb
#
_cell.length_a   1.000
_cell.length_b   1.000
_cell.length_c   1.000
_cell.angle_alpha   90.00
_cell.angle_beta   90.00
_cell.angle_gamma   90.00
#
_symmetry.space_group_name_H-M   'P 1'
#
loop_
_entity.id
_entity.type
_entity.pdbx_description
1 polymer ?
#
loop_
_entity_poly.entity_id
_entity_poly.type
_entity_poly.pdbx_seq_one_letter_code
_entity_poly.pdbx_strand_id
1 'polypeptide(L)'
;MKLSLILACWLVPTITGLGQHPFVPTQHEKPNVVVILTDDQDLHMDSVDYMPLLKKHVIDHGTFYKHHFCSTAICCPSRVTLWTGRNAHNTNVTDVFPPYGEYFQIVSRPELISLSGGYPKFVAQGFNKDWLPLWLQSAGYSTYYTGKLFNAHTIENWNSPHPSGWTSSDFLLDPHTYQYLNASFQRNQYPPVSYQGQYSTDILAEKAFGLLYEGIESGNPFFLTVAPVAPHSNVDFPTNGTPEDALKDIYMTAPIPAERHKHLFPDAKVPRRSNFNPEKVFLCEKSCGWKRILTHSSPAEHHGSNAWQD
;
A
#
# COMPACT_ATOMS: atom_id res chain seq x y z
N MET A 1 18.04 -57.32 42.90
CA MET A 1 16.66 -56.80 42.84
C MET A 1 16.23 -56.84 41.39
N LYS A 2 15.29 -57.72 41.03
CA LYS A 2 14.76 -57.90 39.69
C LYS A 2 13.53 -56.98 39.55
N LEU A 3 13.52 -56.07 38.56
CA LEU A 3 12.40 -55.25 38.21
C LEU A 3 11.63 -55.95 37.09
N SER A 4 10.39 -56.37 37.36
CA SER A 4 9.52 -57.02 36.38
C SER A 4 8.73 -55.94 35.64
N LEU A 5 8.88 -55.89 34.32
CA LEU A 5 8.11 -55.03 33.42
C LEU A 5 6.79 -55.77 33.09
N ILE A 6 5.64 -55.24 33.46
CA ILE A 6 4.33 -55.75 33.07
C ILE A 6 3.94 -55.06 31.75
N LEU A 7 3.90 -55.85 30.66
CA LEU A 7 3.39 -55.41 29.36
C LEU A 7 1.89 -55.64 29.31
N ALA A 8 1.11 -54.58 29.39
CA ALA A 8 -0.35 -54.67 29.19
C ALA A 8 -0.67 -54.60 27.70
N CYS A 9 -1.08 -55.72 27.12
CA CYS A 9 -1.50 -55.81 25.71
C CYS A 9 -2.98 -55.42 25.63
N TRP A 10 -3.27 -54.25 25.03
CA TRP A 10 -4.65 -53.88 24.70
C TRP A 10 -5.01 -54.47 23.35
N LEU A 11 -5.95 -55.39 23.32
CA LEU A 11 -6.59 -55.88 22.11
C LEU A 11 -7.55 -54.80 21.59
N VAL A 12 -7.19 -54.13 20.50
CA VAL A 12 -8.07 -53.26 19.74
C VAL A 12 -8.83 -54.13 18.73
N PRO A 13 -10.18 -54.14 18.70
CA PRO A 13 -10.91 -54.87 17.68
C PRO A 13 -10.66 -54.24 16.32
N THR A 14 -10.17 -55.03 15.36
CA THR A 14 -10.05 -54.68 13.94
C THR A 14 -11.45 -54.56 13.35
N ILE A 15 -11.87 -53.30 13.08
CA ILE A 15 -12.99 -53.03 12.17
C ILE A 15 -12.46 -53.17 10.75
N THR A 16 -12.68 -54.32 10.19
CA THR A 16 -12.48 -54.57 8.75
C THR A 16 -13.67 -54.04 7.97
N GLY A 17 -13.45 -53.04 7.12
CA GLY A 17 -14.44 -52.75 6.10
C GLY A 17 -14.82 -51.27 5.89
N LEU A 18 -13.87 -50.39 5.77
CA LEU A 18 -14.01 -49.17 4.96
C LEU A 18 -12.72 -49.00 4.15
N GLY A 19 -12.85 -49.07 2.85
CA GLY A 19 -11.71 -48.89 1.94
C GLY A 19 -10.96 -47.58 2.28
N GLN A 20 -9.82 -47.73 2.95
CA GLN A 20 -8.87 -46.64 3.07
C GLN A 20 -8.31 -46.42 1.66
N HIS A 21 -8.92 -45.49 0.91
CA HIS A 21 -8.17 -44.85 -0.13
C HIS A 21 -6.95 -44.24 0.57
N PRO A 22 -5.72 -44.59 0.18
CA PRO A 22 -4.56 -43.91 0.73
C PRO A 22 -4.76 -42.42 0.43
N PHE A 23 -4.78 -41.60 1.47
CA PHE A 23 -4.69 -40.14 1.31
C PHE A 23 -3.31 -39.89 0.69
N VAL A 24 -3.29 -39.88 -0.64
CA VAL A 24 -2.17 -39.33 -1.39
C VAL A 24 -2.32 -37.83 -1.17
N PRO A 25 -1.41 -37.17 -0.46
CA PRO A 25 -1.41 -35.72 -0.43
C PRO A 25 -1.28 -35.30 -1.88
N THR A 26 -2.37 -34.79 -2.48
CA THR A 26 -2.28 -34.05 -3.72
C THR A 26 -1.30 -32.94 -3.39
N GLN A 27 -0.16 -32.94 -4.06
CA GLN A 27 0.78 -31.84 -3.99
C GLN A 27 -0.01 -30.65 -4.52
N HIS A 28 -0.61 -29.87 -3.58
CA HIS A 28 -1.36 -28.67 -3.96
C HIS A 28 -0.36 -27.76 -4.64
N GLU A 29 -0.56 -27.57 -5.92
CA GLU A 29 0.20 -26.55 -6.66
C GLU A 29 0.01 -25.24 -5.91
N LYS A 30 1.11 -24.53 -5.68
CA LYS A 30 1.06 -23.23 -5.00
C LYS A 30 0.23 -22.27 -5.85
N PRO A 31 -0.80 -21.60 -5.29
CA PRO A 31 -1.63 -20.70 -6.07
C PRO A 31 -0.85 -19.46 -6.50
N ASN A 32 -1.20 -18.92 -7.65
CA ASN A 32 -0.82 -17.55 -7.99
C ASN A 32 -1.59 -16.57 -7.11
N VAL A 33 -0.93 -15.49 -6.69
CA VAL A 33 -1.52 -14.46 -5.82
C VAL A 33 -1.41 -13.10 -6.49
N VAL A 34 -2.54 -12.42 -6.63
CA VAL A 34 -2.59 -11.03 -7.10
C VAL A 34 -3.18 -10.16 -5.99
N VAL A 35 -2.43 -9.15 -5.58
CA VAL A 35 -2.85 -8.14 -4.60
C VAL A 35 -3.08 -6.82 -5.30
N ILE A 36 -4.27 -6.24 -5.15
CA ILE A 36 -4.56 -4.87 -5.59
C ILE A 36 -4.66 -4.02 -4.33
N LEU A 37 -3.73 -3.08 -4.17
CA LEU A 37 -3.59 -2.23 -2.98
C LEU A 37 -3.89 -0.77 -3.36
N THR A 38 -5.13 -0.35 -3.19
CA THR A 38 -5.55 1.04 -3.37
C THR A 38 -5.00 1.95 -2.27
N ASP A 39 -4.88 3.25 -2.56
CA ASP A 39 -4.36 4.25 -1.62
C ASP A 39 -5.49 5.13 -1.08
N ASP A 40 -5.64 5.18 0.25
CA ASP A 40 -6.69 5.95 0.96
C ASP A 40 -8.14 5.56 0.64
N GLN A 41 -8.39 4.34 0.20
CA GLN A 41 -9.76 3.87 0.01
C GLN A 41 -10.36 3.40 1.33
N ASP A 42 -11.41 4.11 1.79
CA ASP A 42 -12.11 3.82 3.03
C ASP A 42 -13.45 3.11 2.77
N LEU A 43 -13.71 2.05 3.53
CA LEU A 43 -14.98 1.33 3.48
C LEU A 43 -16.17 2.22 3.89
N HIS A 44 -15.97 3.12 4.88
CA HIS A 44 -17.03 3.99 5.40
C HIS A 44 -17.38 5.16 4.46
N MET A 45 -16.61 5.39 3.43
CA MET A 45 -16.93 6.33 2.36
C MET A 45 -17.87 5.74 1.31
N ASP A 46 -18.26 4.47 1.48
CA ASP A 46 -19.12 3.69 0.57
C ASP A 46 -18.59 3.64 -0.88
N SER A 47 -17.30 3.90 -1.08
CA SER A 47 -16.67 3.98 -2.41
C SER A 47 -16.76 2.67 -3.20
N VAL A 48 -16.83 1.53 -2.51
CA VAL A 48 -16.95 0.19 -3.13
C VAL A 48 -18.29 0.04 -3.85
N ASP A 49 -19.34 0.74 -3.43
CA ASP A 49 -20.66 0.70 -4.06
C ASP A 49 -20.66 1.32 -5.47
N TYR A 50 -19.66 2.17 -5.74
CA TYR A 50 -19.43 2.81 -7.04
C TYR A 50 -18.41 2.04 -7.92
N MET A 51 -18.05 0.81 -7.53
CA MET A 51 -17.10 -0.04 -8.25
C MET A 51 -17.77 -1.32 -8.79
N PRO A 52 -18.66 -1.21 -9.81
CA PRO A 52 -19.47 -2.34 -10.27
C PRO A 52 -18.65 -3.53 -10.80
N LEU A 53 -17.49 -3.28 -11.40
CA LEU A 53 -16.62 -4.35 -11.89
C LEU A 53 -15.91 -5.07 -10.73
N LEU A 54 -15.46 -4.35 -9.70
CA LEU A 54 -14.91 -4.94 -8.49
C LEU A 54 -15.98 -5.82 -7.81
N LYS A 55 -17.21 -5.30 -7.68
CA LYS A 55 -18.32 -6.07 -7.14
C LYS A 55 -18.54 -7.34 -7.94
N LYS A 56 -18.76 -7.22 -9.25
CA LYS A 56 -19.09 -8.33 -10.14
C LYS A 56 -18.01 -9.42 -10.19
N HIS A 57 -16.73 -9.05 -10.25
CA HIS A 57 -15.65 -10.00 -10.56
C HIS A 57 -14.86 -10.46 -9.32
N VAL A 58 -14.96 -9.74 -8.19
CA VAL A 58 -14.21 -10.06 -6.97
C VAL A 58 -15.15 -10.30 -5.79
N ILE A 59 -15.99 -9.32 -5.43
CA ILE A 59 -16.80 -9.40 -4.20
C ILE A 59 -17.86 -10.49 -4.29
N ASP A 60 -18.55 -10.59 -5.42
CA ASP A 60 -19.63 -11.57 -5.63
C ASP A 60 -19.12 -13.03 -5.73
N HIS A 61 -17.81 -13.22 -5.91
CA HIS A 61 -17.16 -14.54 -6.01
C HIS A 61 -16.19 -14.85 -4.88
N GLY A 62 -15.95 -13.90 -3.99
CA GLY A 62 -14.93 -14.01 -2.93
C GLY A 62 -15.49 -13.87 -1.52
N THR A 63 -14.58 -13.65 -0.59
CA THR A 63 -14.89 -13.35 0.81
C THR A 63 -14.67 -11.88 1.09
N PHE A 64 -15.68 -11.21 1.62
CA PHE A 64 -15.62 -9.81 2.02
C PHE A 64 -15.40 -9.68 3.53
N TYR A 65 -14.25 -9.14 3.94
CA TYR A 65 -13.89 -8.94 5.34
C TYR A 65 -14.34 -7.55 5.83
N LYS A 66 -15.49 -7.49 6.51
CA LYS A 66 -16.08 -6.23 7.02
C LYS A 66 -15.29 -5.58 8.17
N HIS A 67 -14.46 -6.33 8.85
CA HIS A 67 -13.71 -5.91 10.03
C HIS A 67 -12.20 -6.10 9.85
N HIS A 68 -11.72 -5.82 8.65
CA HIS A 68 -10.29 -5.73 8.39
C HIS A 68 -9.85 -4.29 8.59
N PHE A 69 -8.92 -4.06 9.52
CA PHE A 69 -8.48 -2.72 9.91
C PHE A 69 -7.00 -2.52 9.57
N CYS A 70 -6.71 -1.34 9.05
CA CYS A 70 -5.35 -0.86 8.97
C CYS A 70 -4.89 -0.43 10.37
N SER A 71 -3.79 -1.00 10.86
CA SER A 71 -3.30 -0.73 12.23
C SER A 71 -2.78 0.70 12.40
N THR A 72 -2.35 1.33 11.32
CA THR A 72 -1.89 2.71 11.28
C THR A 72 -2.35 3.32 9.96
N ALA A 73 -3.33 4.23 10.01
CA ALA A 73 -3.97 4.81 8.85
C ALA A 73 -3.13 5.95 8.25
N ILE A 74 -1.89 5.64 7.84
CA ILE A 74 -0.99 6.53 7.12
C ILE A 74 -0.09 5.70 6.21
N CYS A 75 0.18 6.17 4.99
CA CYS A 75 0.75 5.42 3.88
C CYS A 75 1.96 4.55 4.23
N CYS A 76 3.12 5.15 4.50
CA CYS A 76 4.35 4.39 4.68
C CYS A 76 4.33 3.46 5.89
N PRO A 77 3.91 3.88 7.11
CA PRO A 77 3.78 3.00 8.27
C PRO A 77 2.85 1.81 8.02
N SER A 78 1.71 2.04 7.36
CA SER A 78 0.77 0.98 6.98
C SER A 78 1.40 -0.03 6.02
N ARG A 79 2.08 0.46 4.98
CA ARG A 79 2.71 -0.38 3.97
C ARG A 79 3.89 -1.16 4.51
N VAL A 80 4.70 -0.56 5.39
CA VAL A 80 5.77 -1.28 6.10
C VAL A 80 5.19 -2.36 7.00
N THR A 81 4.09 -2.08 7.71
CA THR A 81 3.37 -3.10 8.50
C THR A 81 2.89 -4.25 7.61
N LEU A 82 2.28 -3.96 6.46
CA LEU A 82 1.82 -4.97 5.50
C LEU A 82 2.97 -5.87 5.02
N TRP A 83 4.09 -5.27 4.63
CA TRP A 83 5.21 -6.00 4.02
C TRP A 83 6.14 -6.69 5.03
N THR A 84 6.13 -6.29 6.30
CA THR A 84 6.99 -6.89 7.34
C THR A 84 6.22 -7.73 8.36
N GLY A 85 4.87 -7.65 8.38
CA GLY A 85 4.05 -8.27 9.42
C GLY A 85 4.24 -7.66 10.80
N ARG A 86 4.86 -6.49 10.92
CA ARG A 86 5.19 -5.80 12.18
C ARG A 86 4.44 -4.49 12.30
N ASN A 87 3.86 -4.21 13.46
CA ASN A 87 3.23 -2.92 13.73
C ASN A 87 4.22 -1.75 13.67
N ALA A 88 3.76 -0.55 13.33
CA ALA A 88 4.58 0.63 13.12
C ALA A 88 5.52 0.95 14.30
N HIS A 89 5.06 0.79 15.55
CA HIS A 89 5.90 0.98 16.74
C HIS A 89 7.03 -0.04 16.88
N ASN A 90 6.92 -1.21 16.24
CA ASN A 90 7.98 -2.24 16.22
C ASN A 90 8.92 -2.08 15.02
N THR A 91 8.49 -1.36 13.98
CA THR A 91 9.33 -1.08 12.81
C THR A 91 10.13 0.21 12.96
N ASN A 92 9.72 1.09 13.86
CA ASN A 92 10.24 2.45 13.98
C ASN A 92 10.09 3.29 12.68
N VAL A 93 9.22 2.85 11.76
CA VAL A 93 8.78 3.60 10.58
C VAL A 93 7.40 4.14 10.91
N THR A 94 7.34 5.34 11.47
CA THR A 94 6.15 5.91 12.09
C THR A 94 5.57 7.09 11.33
N ASP A 95 6.23 7.53 10.25
CA ASP A 95 5.80 8.64 9.41
C ASP A 95 6.03 8.35 7.92
N VAL A 96 5.49 9.19 7.07
CA VAL A 96 5.62 9.09 5.59
C VAL A 96 6.94 9.65 5.11
N PHE A 97 7.46 10.69 5.77
CA PHE A 97 8.73 11.32 5.42
C PHE A 97 9.70 11.27 6.60
N PRO A 98 10.99 11.33 6.33
CA PRO A 98 11.97 11.71 7.35
C PRO A 98 11.63 13.11 7.89
N PRO A 99 12.20 13.58 9.00
CA PRO A 99 11.56 14.48 9.94
C PRO A 99 10.95 15.71 9.32
N TYR A 100 9.70 15.93 9.73
CA TYR A 100 8.95 17.19 9.64
C TYR A 100 9.30 18.08 8.43
N GLY A 101 8.81 17.66 7.25
CA GLY A 101 8.78 18.59 6.14
C GLY A 101 10.08 18.84 5.39
N GLU A 102 11.18 18.19 5.71
CA GLU A 102 12.45 18.34 5.01
C GLU A 102 12.64 17.33 3.85
N TYR A 103 11.57 17.07 3.10
CA TYR A 103 11.60 16.17 1.94
C TYR A 103 12.75 16.49 0.98
N PHE A 104 13.04 17.77 0.76
CA PHE A 104 14.12 18.22 -0.12
C PHE A 104 15.53 18.19 0.50
N GLN A 105 15.65 18.30 1.83
CA GLN A 105 16.99 18.25 2.46
C GLN A 105 17.57 16.85 2.49
N ILE A 106 16.73 15.80 2.45
CA ILE A 106 17.18 14.41 2.52
C ILE A 106 17.89 13.98 1.25
N VAL A 107 17.46 14.48 0.10
CA VAL A 107 18.09 14.20 -1.18
C VAL A 107 19.53 14.73 -1.21
N SER A 108 19.81 15.81 -0.45
CA SER A 108 21.12 16.46 -0.41
C SER A 108 21.97 16.12 0.80
N ARG A 109 21.43 15.40 1.83
CA ARG A 109 22.14 15.08 3.08
C ARG A 109 21.86 13.65 3.54
N PRO A 110 22.65 12.67 3.07
CA PRO A 110 22.47 11.27 3.47
C PRO A 110 22.55 11.02 4.99
N GLU A 111 23.20 11.88 5.73
CA GLU A 111 23.33 11.80 7.19
C GLU A 111 22.00 12.05 7.95
N LEU A 112 21.01 12.69 7.32
CA LEU A 112 19.70 12.93 7.91
C LEU A 112 18.70 11.78 7.73
N ILE A 113 19.10 10.68 7.06
CA ILE A 113 18.27 9.49 6.77
C ILE A 113 17.72 8.82 8.03
N SER A 114 18.13 9.24 9.21
CA SER A 114 17.87 8.53 10.48
C SER A 114 16.47 8.72 11.07
N LEU A 115 15.48 9.43 10.44
CA LEU A 115 14.58 10.06 11.36
C LEU A 115 13.23 9.38 11.53
N SER A 116 12.17 9.52 10.81
CA SER A 116 10.93 8.88 11.27
C SER A 116 10.16 8.06 10.25
N GLY A 117 10.36 8.26 8.95
CA GLY A 117 9.51 7.62 7.96
C GLY A 117 10.12 7.42 6.58
N GLY A 118 9.27 6.97 5.67
CA GLY A 118 9.57 6.79 4.27
C GLY A 118 10.50 5.62 3.94
N TYR A 119 10.79 5.45 2.65
CA TYR A 119 11.70 4.44 2.14
C TYR A 119 13.10 4.48 2.76
N PRO A 120 13.72 5.66 2.94
CA PRO A 120 15.04 5.73 3.60
C PRO A 120 15.03 5.13 5.00
N LYS A 121 13.98 5.35 5.79
CA LYS A 121 13.86 4.77 7.13
C LYS A 121 13.67 3.26 7.09
N PHE A 122 12.83 2.76 6.18
CA PHE A 122 12.65 1.32 5.94
C PHE A 122 14.00 0.63 5.66
N VAL A 123 14.81 1.24 4.80
CA VAL A 123 16.16 0.73 4.47
C VAL A 123 17.10 0.80 5.67
N ALA A 124 17.14 1.93 6.38
CA ALA A 124 18.00 2.14 7.54
C ALA A 124 17.70 1.16 8.69
N GLN A 125 16.43 0.74 8.83
CA GLN A 125 16.03 -0.31 9.78
C GLN A 125 16.39 -1.74 9.30
N GLY A 126 16.96 -1.89 8.12
CA GLY A 126 17.39 -3.18 7.57
C GLY A 126 16.27 -4.02 6.94
N PHE A 127 15.04 -3.52 6.86
CA PHE A 127 13.90 -4.28 6.36
C PHE A 127 14.02 -4.65 4.88
N ASN A 128 14.80 -3.92 4.09
CA ASN A 128 15.07 -4.29 2.70
C ASN A 128 15.79 -5.64 2.54
N LYS A 129 16.21 -6.27 3.65
CA LYS A 129 16.88 -7.58 3.68
C LYS A 129 16.03 -8.69 4.30
N ASP A 130 14.88 -8.34 4.90
CA ASP A 130 14.02 -9.31 5.62
C ASP A 130 12.55 -8.84 5.60
N TRP A 131 11.83 -9.17 4.54
CA TRP A 131 10.44 -8.77 4.31
C TRP A 131 9.73 -9.71 3.32
N LEU A 132 8.42 -9.56 3.17
CA LEU A 132 7.55 -10.50 2.47
C LEU A 132 8.03 -10.93 1.07
N PRO A 133 8.48 -10.05 0.14
CA PRO A 133 8.88 -10.52 -1.19
C PRO A 133 10.09 -11.47 -1.14
N LEU A 134 11.03 -11.26 -0.23
CA LEU A 134 12.17 -12.18 -0.03
C LEU A 134 11.71 -13.54 0.53
N TRP A 135 10.76 -13.53 1.48
CA TRP A 135 10.20 -14.76 2.02
C TRP A 135 9.45 -15.55 0.95
N LEU A 136 8.70 -14.86 0.10
CA LEU A 136 8.00 -15.49 -1.02
C LEU A 136 8.96 -16.08 -2.05
N GLN A 137 10.05 -15.37 -2.39
CA GLN A 137 11.10 -15.91 -3.26
C GLN A 137 11.74 -17.15 -2.65
N SER A 138 12.04 -17.12 -1.35
CA SER A 138 12.57 -18.29 -0.62
C SER A 138 11.58 -19.46 -0.62
N ALA A 139 10.29 -19.17 -0.71
CA ALA A 139 9.24 -20.17 -0.85
C ALA A 139 9.03 -20.60 -2.33
N GLY A 140 9.82 -20.13 -3.28
CA GLY A 140 9.78 -20.51 -4.70
C GLY A 140 8.74 -19.76 -5.54
N TYR A 141 8.29 -18.57 -5.10
CA TYR A 141 7.48 -17.68 -5.90
C TYR A 141 8.33 -16.75 -6.76
N SER A 142 7.87 -16.46 -7.96
CA SER A 142 8.29 -15.27 -8.70
C SER A 142 7.49 -14.07 -8.20
N THR A 143 8.15 -12.94 -7.92
CA THR A 143 7.55 -11.79 -7.23
C THR A 143 7.56 -10.56 -8.12
N TYR A 144 6.41 -9.90 -8.23
CA TYR A 144 6.20 -8.78 -9.15
C TYR A 144 5.52 -7.61 -8.43
N TYR A 145 5.89 -6.39 -8.79
CA TYR A 145 5.32 -5.18 -8.19
C TYR A 145 5.15 -4.08 -9.21
N THR A 146 3.99 -3.39 -9.23
CA THR A 146 3.84 -2.12 -9.92
C THR A 146 3.07 -1.11 -9.09
N GLY A 147 3.50 0.16 -9.14
CA GLY A 147 2.87 1.29 -8.47
C GLY A 147 3.60 1.78 -7.22
N LYS A 148 2.86 2.43 -6.34
CA LYS A 148 3.39 3.06 -5.11
C LYS A 148 3.84 2.00 -4.11
N LEU A 149 5.14 2.00 -3.77
CA LEU A 149 5.69 1.14 -2.73
C LEU A 149 5.69 1.83 -1.36
N PHE A 150 6.49 2.89 -1.21
CA PHE A 150 6.63 3.71 0.00
C PHE A 150 6.74 5.18 -0.35
N ASN A 151 6.42 6.05 0.58
CA ASN A 151 6.74 7.47 0.49
C ASN A 151 8.25 7.67 0.51
N ALA A 152 8.72 8.79 -0.01
CA ALA A 152 10.14 9.13 -0.11
C ALA A 152 10.99 8.07 -0.86
N HIS A 153 10.37 7.23 -1.68
CA HIS A 153 11.04 6.44 -2.71
C HIS A 153 11.03 7.29 -3.98
N THR A 154 12.17 7.89 -4.32
CA THR A 154 12.24 9.03 -5.23
C THR A 154 12.99 8.70 -6.52
N ILE A 155 12.83 9.59 -7.51
CA ILE A 155 13.60 9.53 -8.75
C ILE A 155 15.12 9.68 -8.56
N GLU A 156 15.57 10.14 -7.37
CA GLU A 156 17.00 10.27 -7.03
C GLU A 156 17.53 9.10 -6.21
N ASN A 157 16.68 8.46 -5.36
CA ASN A 157 17.13 7.40 -4.47
C ASN A 157 16.65 5.99 -4.85
N TRP A 158 16.02 5.83 -6.01
CA TRP A 158 15.41 4.59 -6.50
C TRP A 158 16.34 3.36 -6.46
N ASN A 159 17.66 3.57 -6.55
CA ASN A 159 18.71 2.54 -6.54
C ASN A 159 19.66 2.62 -5.34
N SER A 160 19.27 3.29 -4.25
CA SER A 160 20.17 3.54 -3.11
C SER A 160 19.58 3.10 -1.76
N PRO A 161 19.46 1.77 -1.57
CA PRO A 161 19.50 0.63 -2.49
C PRO A 161 18.19 0.48 -3.27
N HIS A 162 18.17 -0.31 -4.33
CA HIS A 162 16.93 -0.74 -4.96
C HIS A 162 16.14 -1.69 -4.03
N PRO A 163 14.77 -1.63 -3.99
CA PRO A 163 13.97 -2.57 -3.21
C PRO A 163 14.23 -4.02 -3.61
N SER A 164 14.68 -4.84 -2.66
CA SER A 164 15.07 -6.23 -2.93
C SER A 164 13.88 -7.19 -2.96
N GLY A 165 14.09 -8.40 -3.48
CA GLY A 165 13.09 -9.46 -3.43
C GLY A 165 12.00 -9.36 -4.51
N TRP A 166 12.19 -8.58 -5.56
CA TRP A 166 11.30 -8.52 -6.71
C TRP A 166 11.99 -9.13 -7.94
N THR A 167 11.34 -10.13 -8.54
CA THR A 167 11.76 -10.71 -9.81
C THR A 167 11.69 -9.66 -10.90
N SER A 168 10.62 -8.87 -10.89
CA SER A 168 10.45 -7.72 -11.78
C SER A 168 9.57 -6.66 -11.13
N SER A 169 9.85 -5.39 -11.39
CA SER A 169 9.15 -4.27 -10.75
C SER A 169 9.02 -3.05 -11.65
N ASP A 170 7.97 -2.27 -11.42
CA ASP A 170 7.72 -0.95 -12.00
C ASP A 170 7.25 -0.01 -10.89
N PHE A 171 8.19 0.56 -10.12
CA PHE A 171 7.87 1.42 -8.99
C PHE A 171 7.44 2.82 -9.44
N LEU A 172 6.35 3.31 -8.86
CA LEU A 172 5.93 4.69 -8.96
C LEU A 172 6.70 5.53 -7.94
N LEU A 173 7.34 6.60 -8.40
CA LEU A 173 8.33 7.35 -7.62
C LEU A 173 7.93 8.78 -7.31
N ASP A 174 8.28 9.22 -6.10
CA ASP A 174 8.19 10.62 -5.69
C ASP A 174 9.20 11.51 -6.47
N PRO A 175 8.85 12.78 -6.73
CA PRO A 175 7.68 13.52 -6.25
C PRO A 175 6.41 13.30 -7.09
N HIS A 176 6.44 12.44 -8.08
CA HIS A 176 5.37 12.26 -9.07
C HIS A 176 4.38 11.15 -8.72
N THR A 177 4.52 10.50 -7.56
CA THR A 177 3.64 9.41 -7.11
C THR A 177 2.17 9.81 -7.09
N TYR A 178 1.87 11.03 -6.66
CA TYR A 178 0.50 11.49 -6.44
C TYR A 178 -0.03 12.35 -7.59
N GLN A 179 0.72 12.49 -8.68
CA GLN A 179 0.32 13.26 -9.84
C GLN A 179 -0.33 12.35 -10.89
N TYR A 180 -1.66 12.45 -11.03
CA TYR A 180 -2.41 11.59 -11.94
C TYR A 180 -2.01 11.73 -13.41
N LEU A 181 -1.48 12.90 -13.83
CA LEU A 181 -1.09 13.20 -15.20
C LEU A 181 0.40 13.46 -15.38
N ASN A 182 1.22 13.13 -14.39
CA ASN A 182 2.66 13.35 -14.44
C ASN A 182 3.44 12.28 -13.65
N ALA A 183 3.06 11.02 -13.79
CA ALA A 183 3.68 9.91 -13.09
C ALA A 183 5.11 9.65 -13.57
N SER A 184 5.99 9.23 -12.66
CA SER A 184 7.31 8.69 -12.99
C SER A 184 7.43 7.26 -12.52
N PHE A 185 7.73 6.34 -13.43
CA PHE A 185 7.89 4.92 -13.12
C PHE A 185 9.32 4.46 -13.35
N GLN A 186 9.75 3.51 -12.53
CA GLN A 186 11.09 2.92 -12.58
C GLN A 186 11.01 1.41 -12.77
N ARG A 187 11.44 0.92 -13.92
CA ARG A 187 11.46 -0.49 -14.28
C ARG A 187 12.74 -1.17 -13.82
N ASN A 188 12.65 -2.19 -12.95
CA ASN A 188 13.77 -3.03 -12.51
C ASN A 188 15.00 -2.21 -12.08
N GLN A 189 16.11 -2.33 -12.83
CA GLN A 189 17.36 -1.59 -12.59
C GLN A 189 17.58 -0.47 -13.61
N TYR A 190 16.54 -0.11 -14.41
CA TYR A 190 16.65 0.97 -15.38
C TYR A 190 16.29 2.32 -14.74
N PRO A 191 16.84 3.42 -15.24
CA PRO A 191 16.49 4.76 -14.75
C PRO A 191 14.99 5.06 -14.83
N PRO A 192 14.47 5.94 -13.95
CA PRO A 192 13.09 6.38 -14.01
C PRO A 192 12.70 6.99 -15.34
N VAL A 193 11.45 6.75 -15.76
CA VAL A 193 10.84 7.30 -16.97
C VAL A 193 9.61 8.12 -16.59
N SER A 194 9.54 9.36 -17.11
CA SER A 194 8.38 10.25 -16.94
C SER A 194 7.29 9.91 -17.97
N TYR A 195 6.04 9.90 -17.50
CA TYR A 195 4.81 9.71 -18.28
C TYR A 195 3.94 10.96 -18.25
N GLN A 196 4.57 12.14 -18.33
CA GLN A 196 3.88 13.42 -18.33
C GLN A 196 2.78 13.49 -19.41
N GLY A 197 1.59 13.94 -19.02
CA GLY A 197 0.41 14.02 -19.91
C GLY A 197 -0.36 12.70 -20.05
N GLN A 198 0.11 11.60 -19.48
CA GLN A 198 -0.58 10.31 -19.52
C GLN A 198 -1.21 10.01 -18.16
N TYR A 199 -2.39 9.38 -18.18
CA TYR A 199 -3.13 9.05 -16.97
C TYR A 199 -2.44 7.91 -16.21
N SER A 200 -1.97 8.19 -15.00
CA SER A 200 -1.12 7.27 -14.21
C SER A 200 -1.75 5.91 -13.94
N THR A 201 -3.08 5.86 -13.74
CA THR A 201 -3.79 4.61 -13.50
C THR A 201 -3.83 3.72 -14.75
N ASP A 202 -3.90 4.30 -15.94
CA ASP A 202 -3.87 3.55 -17.21
C ASP A 202 -2.46 2.99 -17.45
N ILE A 203 -1.43 3.81 -17.26
CA ILE A 203 -0.03 3.36 -17.34
C ILE A 203 0.24 2.23 -16.34
N LEU A 204 -0.25 2.37 -15.11
CA LEU A 204 -0.12 1.32 -14.11
C LEU A 204 -0.83 0.02 -14.53
N ALA A 205 -2.02 0.11 -15.12
CA ALA A 205 -2.73 -1.05 -15.63
C ALA A 205 -1.97 -1.78 -16.75
N GLU A 206 -1.40 -1.03 -17.70
CA GLU A 206 -0.55 -1.60 -18.76
C GLU A 206 0.66 -2.33 -18.18
N LYS A 207 1.35 -1.71 -17.21
CA LYS A 207 2.48 -2.33 -16.49
C LYS A 207 2.06 -3.57 -15.70
N ALA A 208 0.90 -3.53 -15.06
CA ALA A 208 0.36 -4.67 -14.32
C ALA A 208 0.08 -5.87 -15.25
N PHE A 209 -0.49 -5.63 -16.42
CA PHE A 209 -0.68 -6.68 -17.43
C PHE A 209 0.66 -7.22 -17.95
N GLY A 210 1.64 -6.35 -18.21
CA GLY A 210 2.98 -6.79 -18.61
C GLY A 210 3.62 -7.72 -17.57
N LEU A 211 3.58 -7.34 -16.29
CA LEU A 211 4.09 -8.17 -15.19
C LEU A 211 3.28 -9.45 -14.97
N LEU A 212 1.97 -9.42 -15.19
CA LEU A 212 1.13 -10.61 -15.14
C LEU A 212 1.53 -11.62 -16.20
N TYR A 213 1.78 -11.17 -17.44
CA TYR A 213 2.26 -12.02 -18.52
C TYR A 213 3.65 -12.60 -18.21
N GLU A 214 4.58 -11.80 -17.68
CA GLU A 214 5.89 -12.32 -17.23
C GLU A 214 5.73 -13.40 -16.15
N GLY A 215 4.79 -13.20 -15.21
CA GLY A 215 4.48 -14.19 -14.17
C GLY A 215 3.95 -15.50 -14.75
N ILE A 216 3.03 -15.42 -15.70
CA ILE A 216 2.46 -16.60 -16.37
C ILE A 216 3.55 -17.34 -17.18
N GLU A 217 4.34 -16.62 -17.96
CA GLU A 217 5.40 -17.19 -18.81
C GLU A 217 6.54 -17.81 -17.99
N SER A 218 6.76 -17.34 -16.76
CA SER A 218 7.79 -17.90 -15.87
C SER A 218 7.58 -19.37 -15.53
N GLY A 219 6.34 -19.86 -15.61
CA GLY A 219 5.96 -21.22 -15.21
C GLY A 219 6.05 -21.50 -13.72
N ASN A 220 6.47 -20.52 -12.91
CA ASN A 220 6.51 -20.60 -11.45
C ASN A 220 5.21 -20.04 -10.83
N PRO A 221 4.85 -20.47 -9.62
CA PRO A 221 3.84 -19.73 -8.87
C PRO A 221 4.32 -18.29 -8.68
N PHE A 222 3.40 -17.32 -8.87
CA PHE A 222 3.78 -15.92 -8.78
C PHE A 222 2.95 -15.14 -7.76
N PHE A 223 3.55 -14.09 -7.25
CA PHE A 223 2.95 -13.06 -6.41
C PHE A 223 3.09 -11.72 -7.11
N LEU A 224 1.97 -11.12 -7.50
CA LEU A 224 1.93 -9.82 -8.16
C LEU A 224 1.21 -8.79 -7.27
N THR A 225 1.84 -7.67 -7.01
CA THR A 225 1.18 -6.51 -6.40
C THR A 225 0.96 -5.40 -7.42
N VAL A 226 -0.27 -4.90 -7.45
CA VAL A 226 -0.69 -3.74 -8.23
C VAL A 226 -1.14 -2.65 -7.26
N ALA A 227 -0.38 -1.58 -7.13
CA ALA A 227 -0.57 -0.55 -6.11
C ALA A 227 -0.84 0.84 -6.73
N PRO A 228 -2.08 1.08 -7.23
CA PRO A 228 -2.45 2.40 -7.74
C PRO A 228 -2.42 3.46 -6.64
N VAL A 229 -2.17 4.72 -7.02
CA VAL A 229 -2.36 5.85 -6.10
C VAL A 229 -3.85 6.14 -5.88
N ALA A 230 -4.69 5.85 -6.86
CA ALA A 230 -6.14 6.06 -6.74
C ALA A 230 -6.76 5.23 -5.59
N PRO A 231 -7.72 5.80 -4.82
CA PRO A 231 -8.34 7.12 -4.98
C PRO A 231 -7.73 8.26 -4.14
N HIS A 232 -6.46 8.18 -3.75
CA HIS A 232 -5.77 9.28 -3.05
C HIS A 232 -5.93 10.63 -3.78
N SER A 233 -5.90 11.74 -3.04
CA SER A 233 -5.91 13.08 -3.64
C SER A 233 -4.75 13.27 -4.63
N ASN A 234 -4.98 14.09 -5.66
CA ASN A 234 -3.87 14.59 -6.49
C ASN A 234 -3.05 15.58 -5.67
N VAL A 235 -1.73 15.46 -5.73
CA VAL A 235 -0.80 16.34 -4.99
C VAL A 235 0.19 16.94 -5.96
N ASP A 236 0.19 18.25 -6.05
CA ASP A 236 1.15 19.01 -6.83
C ASP A 236 2.18 19.65 -5.88
N PHE A 237 3.43 19.37 -6.13
CA PHE A 237 4.56 19.98 -5.41
C PHE A 237 5.03 21.21 -6.21
N PRO A 238 5.19 22.37 -5.58
CA PRO A 238 5.70 23.55 -6.25
C PRO A 238 7.13 23.29 -6.76
N THR A 239 7.36 23.65 -7.99
CA THR A 239 8.66 23.46 -8.69
C THR A 239 9.67 24.58 -8.39
N ASN A 240 9.20 25.69 -7.81
CA ASN A 240 9.99 26.89 -7.55
C ASN A 240 9.90 27.28 -6.08
N GLY A 241 11.04 27.40 -5.42
CA GLY A 241 11.13 27.81 -4.02
C GLY A 241 12.20 27.08 -3.23
N THR A 242 12.38 27.44 -1.98
CA THR A 242 13.19 26.68 -1.06
C THR A 242 12.45 25.38 -0.67
N PRO A 243 13.15 24.35 -0.16
CA PRO A 243 12.51 23.14 0.38
C PRO A 243 11.44 23.43 1.44
N GLU A 244 11.60 24.49 2.22
CA GLU A 244 10.61 24.93 3.22
C GLU A 244 9.36 25.53 2.56
N ASP A 245 9.52 26.24 1.46
CA ASP A 245 8.41 26.81 0.70
C ASP A 245 7.64 25.70 -0.04
N ALA A 246 8.34 24.70 -0.56
CA ALA A 246 7.73 23.55 -1.24
C ALA A 246 6.73 22.79 -0.36
N LEU A 247 6.93 22.79 0.96
CA LEU A 247 6.01 22.11 1.89
C LEU A 247 4.83 22.99 2.33
N LYS A 248 5.03 24.31 2.37
CA LYS A 248 3.95 25.25 2.68
C LYS A 248 2.96 25.37 1.52
N ASP A 249 3.43 25.16 0.30
CA ASP A 249 2.68 25.35 -0.92
C ASP A 249 2.27 24.03 -1.61
N ILE A 250 2.29 22.90 -0.89
CA ILE A 250 1.71 21.65 -1.38
C ILE A 250 0.23 21.88 -1.68
N TYR A 251 -0.13 21.74 -2.94
CA TYR A 251 -1.51 21.88 -3.38
C TYR A 251 -2.16 20.51 -3.54
N MET A 252 -3.18 20.24 -2.73
CA MET A 252 -3.94 18.99 -2.78
C MET A 252 -5.31 19.26 -3.41
N THR A 253 -5.66 18.45 -4.41
CA THR A 253 -6.97 18.49 -5.04
C THR A 253 -7.67 17.15 -4.94
N ALA A 254 -8.93 17.11 -5.33
CA ALA A 254 -9.64 15.86 -5.52
C ALA A 254 -8.87 14.91 -6.46
N PRO A 255 -9.03 13.59 -6.32
CA PRO A 255 -8.54 12.62 -7.30
C PRO A 255 -9.01 12.99 -8.70
N ILE A 256 -8.12 12.89 -9.68
CA ILE A 256 -8.47 13.20 -11.08
C ILE A 256 -9.02 11.92 -11.72
N PRO A 257 -10.32 11.86 -12.07
CA PRO A 257 -10.87 10.71 -12.77
C PRO A 257 -10.40 10.67 -14.23
N ALA A 258 -10.30 9.46 -14.80
CA ALA A 258 -10.10 9.35 -16.24
C ALA A 258 -11.25 10.02 -17.00
N GLU A 259 -10.95 10.66 -18.13
CA GLU A 259 -11.95 11.41 -18.94
C GLU A 259 -13.19 10.57 -19.28
N ARG A 260 -12.97 9.29 -19.61
CA ARG A 260 -14.05 8.33 -19.91
C ARG A 260 -14.98 8.03 -18.72
N HIS A 261 -14.62 8.40 -17.50
CA HIS A 261 -15.37 8.12 -16.29
C HIS A 261 -15.96 9.36 -15.62
N LYS A 262 -15.63 10.57 -16.07
CA LYS A 262 -16.12 11.83 -15.46
C LYS A 262 -17.62 11.98 -15.41
N HIS A 263 -18.34 11.33 -16.32
CA HIS A 263 -19.80 11.37 -16.41
C HIS A 263 -20.50 10.36 -15.50
N LEU A 264 -19.74 9.47 -14.85
CA LEU A 264 -20.32 8.43 -14.01
C LEU A 264 -20.70 8.99 -12.63
N PHE A 265 -21.83 8.52 -12.10
CA PHE A 265 -22.31 8.80 -10.75
C PHE A 265 -22.42 10.30 -10.41
N PRO A 266 -23.10 11.12 -11.23
CA PRO A 266 -23.20 12.57 -11.02
C PRO A 266 -23.89 12.94 -9.69
N ASP A 267 -24.73 12.05 -9.15
CA ASP A 267 -25.48 12.26 -7.90
C ASP A 267 -24.81 11.61 -6.68
N ALA A 268 -23.61 11.07 -6.83
CA ALA A 268 -22.88 10.45 -5.73
C ALA A 268 -22.56 11.49 -4.65
N LYS A 269 -22.86 11.17 -3.40
CA LYS A 269 -22.58 12.01 -2.24
C LYS A 269 -21.76 11.26 -1.21
N VAL A 270 -20.77 11.94 -0.67
CA VAL A 270 -19.97 11.40 0.44
C VAL A 270 -20.88 11.22 1.67
N PRO A 271 -20.90 10.05 2.32
CA PRO A 271 -21.69 9.81 3.53
C PRO A 271 -21.33 10.79 4.64
N ARG A 272 -22.34 11.47 5.22
CA ARG A 272 -22.18 12.38 6.34
C ARG A 272 -22.42 11.63 7.65
N ARG A 273 -21.44 10.89 8.11
CA ARG A 273 -21.51 10.15 9.38
C ARG A 273 -21.29 11.09 10.57
N SER A 274 -21.54 10.61 11.80
CA SER A 274 -21.50 11.44 13.02
C SER A 274 -20.15 12.13 13.28
N ASN A 275 -19.07 11.63 12.71
CA ASN A 275 -17.73 12.24 12.80
C ASN A 275 -17.36 13.12 11.60
N PHE A 276 -18.30 13.37 10.69
CA PHE A 276 -18.08 14.25 9.54
C PHE A 276 -18.11 15.71 9.99
N ASN A 277 -17.04 16.47 9.75
CA ASN A 277 -16.87 17.88 10.13
C ASN A 277 -17.43 18.22 11.51
N PRO A 278 -17.00 17.57 12.60
CA PRO A 278 -17.50 17.89 13.92
C PRO A 278 -17.10 19.34 14.30
N GLU A 279 -18.01 20.07 14.93
CA GLU A 279 -17.76 21.47 15.36
C GLU A 279 -16.54 21.60 16.31
N LYS A 280 -16.28 20.54 17.07
CA LYS A 280 -15.12 20.47 17.98
C LYS A 280 -14.46 19.10 17.86
N VAL A 281 -13.18 19.10 17.57
CA VAL A 281 -12.34 17.92 17.72
C VAL A 281 -11.76 17.92 19.12
N PHE A 282 -12.26 17.06 20.00
CA PHE A 282 -11.68 16.84 21.32
C PHE A 282 -10.45 15.95 21.14
N LEU A 283 -9.27 16.52 21.15
CA LEU A 283 -8.05 15.76 21.33
C LEU A 283 -7.98 15.30 22.78
N CYS A 284 -7.77 14.00 23.01
CA CYS A 284 -7.61 13.45 24.34
C CYS A 284 -6.37 14.05 25.03
N GLU A 285 -6.59 15.05 25.90
CA GLU A 285 -5.51 15.77 26.57
C GLU A 285 -4.74 14.92 27.59
N LYS A 286 -5.24 13.74 27.96
CA LYS A 286 -4.72 13.00 29.14
C LYS A 286 -3.66 11.95 28.85
N SER A 287 -3.37 11.60 27.61
CA SER A 287 -2.40 10.52 27.34
C SER A 287 -1.24 10.83 26.40
N CYS A 288 -1.22 11.96 25.69
CA CYS A 288 -0.23 12.17 24.61
C CYS A 288 0.59 13.46 24.71
N GLY A 289 0.39 14.34 25.68
CA GLY A 289 1.23 15.56 25.85
C GLY A 289 1.19 16.58 24.69
N TRP A 290 0.33 16.42 23.69
CA TRP A 290 0.23 17.29 22.52
C TRP A 290 -0.96 18.22 22.67
N LYS A 291 -0.68 19.49 23.04
CA LYS A 291 -1.64 20.58 22.92
C LYS A 291 -1.63 21.09 21.49
N ARG A 292 -2.56 20.64 20.66
CA ARG A 292 -2.92 21.36 19.44
C ARG A 292 -4.44 21.46 19.37
N ILE A 293 -4.95 22.61 19.73
CA ILE A 293 -6.32 23.01 19.45
C ILE A 293 -6.33 23.42 17.98
N LEU A 294 -6.86 22.57 17.10
CA LEU A 294 -7.26 23.01 15.78
C LEU A 294 -8.60 23.75 15.95
N THR A 295 -8.54 25.04 16.22
CA THR A 295 -9.70 25.91 16.00
C THR A 295 -9.82 26.04 14.49
N HIS A 296 -10.91 25.54 13.90
CA HIS A 296 -11.33 26.02 12.61
C HIS A 296 -11.55 27.53 12.74
N SER A 297 -10.58 28.33 12.28
CA SER A 297 -10.86 29.69 11.88
C SER A 297 -11.93 29.61 10.79
N SER A 298 -12.95 30.46 10.88
CA SER A 298 -14.00 30.63 9.88
C SER A 298 -13.45 30.51 8.48
N PRO A 299 -14.18 29.89 7.53
CA PRO A 299 -13.71 29.76 6.18
C PRO A 299 -13.39 31.15 5.63
N ALA A 300 -12.12 31.44 5.45
CA ALA A 300 -11.73 32.48 4.52
C ALA A 300 -12.30 32.07 3.17
N GLU A 301 -12.99 32.97 2.52
CA GLU A 301 -13.58 32.78 1.20
C GLU A 301 -12.52 32.24 0.22
N HIS A 302 -12.45 30.95 0.07
CA HIS A 302 -11.75 30.33 -1.03
C HIS A 302 -12.72 30.25 -2.20
N HIS A 303 -12.63 31.20 -3.08
CA HIS A 303 -13.10 31.09 -4.45
C HIS A 303 -12.23 30.00 -5.14
N GLY A 304 -12.77 28.81 -5.20
CA GLY A 304 -12.11 27.69 -5.86
C GLY A 304 -12.93 26.42 -5.77
N SER A 305 -13.77 26.18 -6.77
CA SER A 305 -14.45 24.93 -7.16
C SER A 305 -15.20 24.17 -6.04
N ASN A 306 -16.50 24.39 -6.00
CA ASN A 306 -17.53 23.61 -5.28
C ASN A 306 -17.67 22.18 -5.84
N ALA A 307 -16.63 21.36 -5.78
CA ALA A 307 -16.72 19.95 -6.19
C ALA A 307 -17.07 19.01 -5.02
N TRP A 308 -17.20 19.54 -3.78
CA TRP A 308 -17.44 18.75 -2.58
C TRP A 308 -18.57 19.26 -1.69
N GLN A 309 -19.35 20.28 -2.12
CA GLN A 309 -20.36 20.89 -1.27
C GLN A 309 -21.83 20.65 -1.69
N ASP A 310 -22.11 19.86 -2.73
CA ASP A 310 -23.49 19.47 -3.06
C ASP A 310 -23.71 17.96 -3.02
#